data_9012f2f8a8d8668e228e0d8bdbf2a10b
#
_entry.id   9012f2f8a8d8668e228e0d8bdbf2a10b
#
_cell.length_a   1.000
_cell.length_b   1.000
_cell.length_c   1.000
_cell.angle_alpha   90.00
_cell.angle_beta   90.00
_cell.angle_gamma   90.00
#
_symmetry.space_group_name_H-M   'P 1'
#
loop_
_entity.id
_entity.type
_entity.pdbx_description
1 polymer ?
#
loop_
_entity_poly.entity_id
_entity_poly.type
_entity_poly.pdbx_seq_one_letter_code
_entity_poly.pdbx_strand_id
1 'polypeptide(L)'
;LAALVDAGLIVRRDSPNGKRYARKDRAGEIELAFGFDLAPLVVRAEEFEAWAEEIRLEQRALAFVRERITICRRDIVKMIATGMEEGVPTRRAGQGQGHGPADWTEVHTLFRSIVERIPRTATRPTLEPIADELRRREAAFRLVDARQRDGHLRLQEVGFEKACVQAGEEHLAARF
;
A
#
# COMPACT_ATOMS: atom_id res chain seq x y z
N LEU A 1 0.14 9.23 -30.64
CA LEU A 1 -0.88 8.57 -31.47
C LEU A 1 -0.45 7.18 -31.92
N ALA A 2 0.82 6.98 -32.38
CA ALA A 2 1.32 5.65 -32.77
C ALA A 2 1.13 4.63 -31.63
N ALA A 3 1.54 4.95 -30.41
CA ALA A 3 1.38 4.07 -29.26
C ALA A 3 -0.08 3.66 -28.97
N LEU A 4 -1.06 4.53 -29.25
CA LEU A 4 -2.48 4.21 -29.10
C LEU A 4 -2.97 3.25 -30.18
N VAL A 5 -2.44 3.37 -31.40
CA VAL A 5 -2.71 2.44 -32.51
C VAL A 5 -2.07 1.09 -32.21
N ASP A 6 -0.80 1.09 -31.80
CA ASP A 6 -0.06 -0.13 -31.46
C ASP A 6 -0.70 -0.89 -30.29
N ALA A 7 -1.25 -0.16 -29.32
CA ALA A 7 -2.01 -0.73 -28.20
C ALA A 7 -3.45 -1.18 -28.58
N GLY A 8 -3.88 -0.99 -29.84
CA GLY A 8 -5.22 -1.34 -30.29
C GLY A 8 -6.34 -0.53 -29.65
N LEU A 9 -6.02 0.67 -29.12
CA LEU A 9 -7.01 1.57 -28.50
C LEU A 9 -7.77 2.39 -29.55
N ILE A 10 -7.11 2.68 -30.66
CA ILE A 10 -7.70 3.38 -31.81
C ILE A 10 -7.26 2.71 -33.12
N VAL A 11 -8.07 2.78 -34.12
CA VAL A 11 -7.74 2.31 -35.50
C VAL A 11 -7.50 3.49 -36.38
N ARG A 12 -6.41 3.48 -37.16
CA ARG A 12 -6.11 4.48 -38.13
C ARG A 12 -6.70 4.05 -39.51
N ARG A 13 -7.49 4.94 -40.12
CA ARG A 13 -8.02 4.78 -41.48
C ARG A 13 -7.46 5.88 -42.37
N ASP A 14 -6.51 5.52 -43.21
CA ASP A 14 -5.88 6.49 -44.13
C ASP A 14 -6.74 6.77 -45.36
N SER A 15 -6.85 8.05 -45.69
CA SER A 15 -7.53 8.49 -46.89
C SER A 15 -6.58 8.55 -48.09
N PRO A 16 -7.08 8.43 -49.34
CA PRO A 16 -6.24 8.52 -50.53
C PRO A 16 -5.47 9.83 -50.68
N ASN A 17 -5.97 10.91 -50.07
CA ASN A 17 -5.37 12.26 -50.18
C ASN A 17 -4.67 12.68 -48.87
N GLY A 18 -4.50 11.77 -47.90
CA GLY A 18 -3.86 12.02 -46.60
C GLY A 18 -4.64 12.93 -45.64
N LYS A 19 -5.84 13.40 -46.01
CA LYS A 19 -6.67 14.30 -45.21
C LYS A 19 -7.69 13.51 -44.40
N ARG A 20 -8.04 14.02 -43.22
CA ARG A 20 -9.13 13.48 -42.41
C ARG A 20 -10.43 14.11 -42.83
N TYR A 21 -11.42 13.29 -43.23
CA TYR A 21 -12.77 13.75 -43.59
C TYR A 21 -13.78 12.62 -43.42
N ALA A 22 -15.05 13.01 -43.28
CA ALA A 22 -16.18 12.10 -43.34
C ALA A 22 -17.06 12.46 -44.53
N ARG A 23 -17.53 11.45 -45.26
CA ARG A 23 -18.54 11.58 -46.30
C ARG A 23 -19.88 11.16 -45.68
N LYS A 24 -20.89 12.01 -45.89
CA LYS A 24 -22.25 11.72 -45.46
C LYS A 24 -23.10 11.33 -46.67
N ASP A 25 -24.08 10.48 -46.47
CA ASP A 25 -25.10 10.15 -47.43
C ASP A 25 -26.17 11.27 -47.53
N ARG A 26 -27.22 11.04 -48.34
CA ARG A 26 -28.33 11.99 -48.52
C ARG A 26 -29.21 12.13 -47.28
N ALA A 27 -29.17 11.15 -46.34
CA ALA A 27 -29.89 11.16 -45.08
C ALA A 27 -29.10 11.84 -43.97
N GLY A 28 -27.81 12.21 -44.21
CA GLY A 28 -26.93 12.82 -43.25
C GLY A 28 -26.11 11.82 -42.41
N GLU A 29 -26.27 10.52 -42.66
CA GLU A 29 -25.50 9.46 -42.01
C GLU A 29 -24.09 9.38 -42.60
N ILE A 30 -23.12 8.94 -41.77
CA ILE A 30 -21.72 8.79 -42.16
C ILE A 30 -21.56 7.52 -42.99
N GLU A 31 -21.41 7.67 -44.33
CA GLU A 31 -21.14 6.57 -45.24
C GLU A 31 -19.67 6.12 -45.21
N LEU A 32 -18.76 7.05 -45.06
CA LEU A 32 -17.31 6.79 -45.05
C LEU A 32 -16.58 7.83 -44.21
N ALA A 33 -15.66 7.37 -43.36
CA ALA A 33 -14.82 8.24 -42.53
C ALA A 33 -13.36 7.81 -42.59
N PHE A 34 -12.48 8.83 -42.71
CA PHE A 34 -11.03 8.66 -42.63
C PHE A 34 -10.47 9.44 -41.43
N GLY A 35 -9.53 8.84 -40.75
CA GLY A 35 -8.92 9.41 -39.56
C GLY A 35 -8.69 8.37 -38.49
N PHE A 36 -9.09 8.66 -37.28
CA PHE A 36 -8.99 7.70 -36.15
C PHE A 36 -10.38 7.23 -35.78
N ASP A 37 -10.54 5.92 -35.78
CA ASP A 37 -11.73 5.24 -35.32
C ASP A 37 -11.56 4.90 -33.82
N LEU A 38 -12.50 5.35 -33.03
CA LEU A 38 -12.52 5.14 -31.56
C LEU A 38 -13.41 3.95 -31.14
N ALA A 39 -13.99 3.22 -32.11
CA ALA A 39 -14.83 2.06 -31.82
C ALA A 39 -14.16 1.04 -30.87
N PRO A 40 -12.84 0.76 -30.96
CA PRO A 40 -12.19 -0.14 -30.03
C PRO A 40 -12.31 0.28 -28.55
N LEU A 41 -12.33 1.58 -28.27
CA LEU A 41 -12.51 2.08 -26.89
C LEU A 41 -13.91 1.74 -26.35
N VAL A 42 -14.93 1.85 -27.21
CA VAL A 42 -16.31 1.52 -26.83
C VAL A 42 -16.48 0.03 -26.63
N VAL A 43 -15.96 -0.77 -27.55
CA VAL A 43 -16.04 -2.25 -27.47
C VAL A 43 -15.32 -2.80 -26.23
N ARG A 44 -14.22 -2.15 -25.83
CA ARG A 44 -13.41 -2.56 -24.69
C ARG A 44 -13.71 -1.77 -23.42
N ALA A 45 -14.80 -1.02 -23.35
CA ALA A 45 -15.11 -0.15 -22.21
C ALA A 45 -15.18 -0.94 -20.89
N GLU A 46 -15.86 -2.08 -20.88
CA GLU A 46 -15.96 -2.94 -19.69
C GLU A 46 -14.60 -3.46 -19.23
N GLU A 47 -13.72 -3.83 -20.17
CA GLU A 47 -12.33 -4.26 -19.87
C GLU A 47 -11.54 -3.12 -19.19
N PHE A 48 -11.66 -1.91 -19.70
CA PHE A 48 -11.00 -0.74 -19.12
C PHE A 48 -11.56 -0.35 -17.76
N GLU A 49 -12.86 -0.47 -17.58
CA GLU A 49 -13.49 -0.25 -16.28
C GLU A 49 -13.00 -1.27 -15.24
N ALA A 50 -12.91 -2.55 -15.62
CA ALA A 50 -12.38 -3.61 -14.75
C ALA A 50 -10.92 -3.33 -14.36
N TRP A 51 -10.05 -2.97 -15.32
CA TRP A 51 -8.66 -2.62 -15.04
C TRP A 51 -8.55 -1.36 -14.18
N ALA A 52 -9.37 -0.36 -14.43
CA ALA A 52 -9.38 0.86 -13.62
C ALA A 52 -9.76 0.56 -12.16
N GLU A 53 -10.72 -0.33 -11.93
CA GLU A 53 -11.10 -0.73 -10.58
C GLU A 53 -9.99 -1.55 -9.91
N GLU A 54 -9.37 -2.50 -10.60
CA GLU A 54 -8.22 -3.25 -10.08
C GLU A 54 -7.08 -2.31 -9.66
N ILE A 55 -6.74 -1.32 -10.49
CA ILE A 55 -5.72 -0.32 -10.17
C ILE A 55 -6.12 0.50 -8.93
N ARG A 56 -7.38 0.92 -8.81
CA ARG A 56 -7.88 1.66 -7.64
C ARG A 56 -7.77 0.83 -6.36
N LEU A 57 -8.13 -0.45 -6.42
CA LEU A 57 -8.03 -1.38 -5.29
C LEU A 57 -6.57 -1.55 -4.86
N GLU A 58 -5.66 -1.76 -5.81
CA GLU A 58 -4.22 -1.90 -5.50
C GLU A 58 -3.62 -0.60 -4.94
N GLN A 59 -4.04 0.57 -5.44
CA GLN A 59 -3.62 1.86 -4.90
C GLN A 59 -4.11 2.08 -3.46
N ARG A 60 -5.36 1.71 -3.16
CA ARG A 60 -5.90 1.77 -1.79
C ARG A 60 -5.15 0.83 -0.85
N ALA A 61 -4.91 -0.41 -1.28
CA ALA A 61 -4.15 -1.38 -0.51
C ALA A 61 -2.72 -0.90 -0.23
N LEU A 62 -2.05 -0.33 -1.24
CA LEU A 62 -0.72 0.26 -1.08
C LEU A 62 -0.72 1.45 -0.11
N ALA A 63 -1.73 2.33 -0.18
CA ALA A 63 -1.89 3.45 0.74
C ALA A 63 -2.03 2.96 2.19
N PHE A 64 -2.84 1.93 2.42
CA PHE A 64 -3.01 1.30 3.73
C PHE A 64 -1.71 0.72 4.30
N VAL A 65 -0.92 0.03 3.48
CA VAL A 65 0.40 -0.49 3.91
C VAL A 65 1.35 0.65 4.30
N ARG A 66 1.37 1.74 3.53
CA ARG A 66 2.18 2.93 3.83
C ARG A 66 1.75 3.60 5.14
N GLU A 67 0.46 3.68 5.39
CA GLU A 67 -0.09 4.21 6.65
C GLU A 67 0.34 3.34 7.84
N ARG A 68 0.19 2.02 7.75
CA ARG A 68 0.68 1.08 8.77
C ARG A 68 2.16 1.30 9.09
N ILE A 69 3.01 1.37 8.07
CA ILE A 69 4.44 1.65 8.24
C ILE A 69 4.65 2.97 9.00
N THR A 70 3.91 4.01 8.63
CA THR A 70 4.02 5.33 9.25
C THR A 70 3.65 5.30 10.72
N ILE A 71 2.55 4.61 11.06
CA ILE A 71 2.08 4.45 12.44
C ILE A 71 3.10 3.65 13.25
N CYS A 72 3.51 2.46 12.79
CA CYS A 72 4.48 1.63 13.48
C CYS A 72 5.82 2.38 13.70
N ARG A 73 6.31 3.11 12.69
CA ARG A 73 7.53 3.91 12.83
C ARG A 73 7.40 4.96 13.92
N ARG A 74 6.30 5.72 13.93
CA ARG A 74 6.04 6.74 14.95
C ARG A 74 5.97 6.14 16.35
N ASP A 75 5.28 5.01 16.49
CA ASP A 75 5.08 4.38 17.79
C ASP A 75 6.37 3.75 18.30
N ILE A 76 7.17 3.09 17.44
CA ILE A 76 8.50 2.58 17.82
C ILE A 76 9.42 3.72 18.26
N VAL A 77 9.46 4.84 17.53
CA VAL A 77 10.30 6.00 17.91
C VAL A 77 9.90 6.53 19.28
N LYS A 78 8.59 6.64 19.57
CA LYS A 78 8.10 7.05 20.89
C LYS A 78 8.53 6.07 21.98
N MET A 79 8.38 4.76 21.75
CA MET A 79 8.78 3.74 22.71
C MET A 79 10.29 3.78 23.00
N ILE A 80 11.12 3.98 21.96
CA ILE A 80 12.57 4.13 22.14
C ILE A 80 12.88 5.37 22.99
N ALA A 81 12.28 6.52 22.67
CA ALA A 81 12.49 7.76 23.40
C ALA A 81 12.11 7.62 24.89
N THR A 82 10.89 7.13 25.15
CA THR A 82 10.41 6.89 26.52
C THR A 82 11.26 5.85 27.26
N GLY A 83 11.62 4.75 26.60
CA GLY A 83 12.44 3.71 27.19
C GLY A 83 13.85 4.18 27.59
N MET A 84 14.44 5.05 26.77
CA MET A 84 15.73 5.70 27.09
C MET A 84 15.60 6.71 28.24
N GLU A 85 14.56 7.53 28.22
CA GLU A 85 14.32 8.60 29.20
C GLU A 85 13.98 8.01 30.60
N GLU A 86 13.12 6.97 30.65
CA GLU A 86 12.70 6.31 31.88
C GLU A 86 13.71 5.24 32.34
N GLY A 87 14.76 4.95 31.59
CA GLY A 87 15.74 3.90 31.91
C GLY A 87 15.15 2.49 31.94
N VAL A 88 14.11 2.23 31.16
CA VAL A 88 13.41 0.94 31.13
C VAL A 88 14.34 -0.13 30.58
N PRO A 89 14.59 -1.27 31.29
CA PRO A 89 15.44 -2.32 30.78
C PRO A 89 14.80 -3.04 29.60
N THR A 90 15.57 -3.27 28.53
CA THR A 90 15.12 -3.99 27.32
C THR A 90 15.03 -5.50 27.52
N ARG A 91 15.68 -6.05 28.56
CA ARG A 91 15.72 -7.46 28.92
C ARG A 91 15.14 -7.71 30.30
N ARG A 92 14.50 -8.86 30.52
CA ARG A 92 14.10 -9.31 31.84
C ARG A 92 15.33 -9.69 32.68
N ALA A 93 15.30 -9.34 33.96
CA ALA A 93 16.22 -9.94 34.93
C ALA A 93 16.04 -11.48 34.89
N GLY A 94 17.14 -12.22 34.64
CA GLY A 94 17.13 -13.68 34.56
C GLY A 94 16.96 -14.28 33.15
N GLN A 95 16.74 -13.49 32.10
CA GLN A 95 16.86 -13.97 30.70
C GLN A 95 18.35 -14.04 30.32
N GLY A 96 18.82 -15.26 29.97
CA GLY A 96 20.19 -15.47 29.54
C GLY A 96 20.57 -14.67 28.31
N GLN A 97 21.87 -14.54 28.04
CA GLN A 97 22.42 -13.90 26.85
C GLN A 97 21.85 -14.56 25.59
N GLY A 98 21.20 -13.77 24.70
CA GLY A 98 20.76 -14.25 23.39
C GLY A 98 19.31 -13.96 22.99
N HIS A 99 18.46 -13.48 23.88
CA HIS A 99 17.06 -13.20 23.56
C HIS A 99 16.76 -11.70 23.58
N GLY A 100 16.86 -11.05 22.42
CA GLY A 100 16.50 -9.63 22.20
C GLY A 100 17.64 -8.64 22.40
N PRO A 101 17.41 -7.37 22.06
CA PRO A 101 18.39 -6.30 22.10
C PRO A 101 18.88 -6.06 23.56
N ALA A 102 20.16 -5.73 23.68
CA ALA A 102 20.81 -5.51 24.98
C ALA A 102 20.35 -4.21 25.65
N ASP A 103 20.17 -3.17 24.84
CA ASP A 103 19.79 -1.82 25.26
C ASP A 103 18.94 -1.11 24.18
N TRP A 104 18.47 0.09 24.50
CA TRP A 104 17.67 0.90 23.58
C TRP A 104 18.47 1.42 22.36
N THR A 105 19.79 1.50 22.47
CA THR A 105 20.66 1.85 21.34
C THR A 105 20.65 0.75 20.29
N GLU A 106 20.71 -0.49 20.72
CA GLU A 106 20.60 -1.64 19.84
C GLU A 106 19.20 -1.73 19.20
N VAL A 107 18.12 -1.46 20.00
CA VAL A 107 16.75 -1.34 19.49
C VAL A 107 16.66 -0.27 18.39
N HIS A 108 17.24 0.89 18.62
CA HIS A 108 17.26 1.98 17.64
C HIS A 108 18.03 1.59 16.37
N THR A 109 19.16 0.92 16.50
CA THR A 109 19.97 0.44 15.38
C THR A 109 19.20 -0.58 14.53
N LEU A 110 18.54 -1.55 15.18
CA LEU A 110 17.67 -2.51 14.49
C LEU A 110 16.49 -1.82 13.79
N PHE A 111 15.85 -0.88 14.46
CA PHE A 111 14.78 -0.10 13.85
C PHE A 111 15.26 0.66 12.59
N ARG A 112 16.40 1.35 12.68
CA ARG A 112 16.97 2.06 11.54
C ARG A 112 17.28 1.14 10.37
N SER A 113 17.84 -0.04 10.60
CA SER A 113 18.13 -1.02 9.55
C SER A 113 16.90 -1.46 8.78
N ILE A 114 15.73 -1.54 9.45
CA ILE A 114 14.46 -1.85 8.79
C ILE A 114 13.97 -0.66 7.97
N VAL A 115 14.03 0.56 8.53
CA VAL A 115 13.54 1.77 7.87
C VAL A 115 14.36 2.11 6.63
N GLU A 116 15.66 1.89 6.65
CA GLU A 116 16.57 2.13 5.52
C GLU A 116 16.31 1.22 4.32
N ARG A 117 15.64 0.08 4.53
CA ARG A 117 15.22 -0.83 3.45
C ARG A 117 13.97 -0.36 2.71
N ILE A 118 13.28 0.69 3.17
CA ILE A 118 12.07 1.21 2.52
C ILE A 118 12.49 1.91 1.22
N PRO A 119 12.08 1.41 0.03
CA PRO A 119 12.45 2.00 -1.22
C PRO A 119 11.67 3.28 -1.50
N ARG A 120 12.25 4.22 -2.26
CA ARG A 120 11.57 5.45 -2.69
C ARG A 120 10.36 5.16 -3.56
N THR A 121 10.52 4.23 -4.50
CA THR A 121 9.43 3.74 -5.36
C THR A 121 9.05 2.36 -4.87
N ALA A 122 7.87 2.23 -4.27
CA ALA A 122 7.46 1.02 -3.59
C ALA A 122 6.15 0.50 -4.14
N THR A 123 6.11 -0.80 -4.36
CA THR A 123 4.91 -1.58 -4.64
C THR A 123 4.41 -2.24 -3.36
N ARG A 124 3.16 -2.68 -3.34
CA ARG A 124 2.61 -3.41 -2.19
C ARG A 124 3.44 -4.64 -1.80
N PRO A 125 3.82 -5.53 -2.73
CA PRO A 125 4.64 -6.71 -2.40
C PRO A 125 5.99 -6.37 -1.76
N THR A 126 6.58 -5.21 -2.08
CA THR A 126 7.85 -4.79 -1.48
C THR A 126 7.68 -4.18 -0.08
N LEU A 127 6.54 -3.55 0.21
CA LEU A 127 6.29 -2.91 1.50
C LEU A 127 5.65 -3.83 2.54
N GLU A 128 4.83 -4.80 2.17
CA GLU A 128 4.15 -5.70 3.11
C GLU A 128 5.13 -6.42 4.06
N PRO A 129 6.22 -7.04 3.59
CA PRO A 129 7.17 -7.69 4.48
C PRO A 129 7.82 -6.73 5.49
N ILE A 130 8.08 -5.49 5.07
CA ILE A 130 8.65 -4.43 5.92
C ILE A 130 7.63 -3.99 6.97
N ALA A 131 6.37 -3.79 6.57
CA ALA A 131 5.29 -3.44 7.46
C ALA A 131 5.06 -4.51 8.54
N ASP A 132 5.09 -5.78 8.14
CA ASP A 132 4.92 -6.90 9.06
C ASP A 132 6.11 -7.06 10.00
N GLU A 133 7.32 -6.78 9.53
CA GLU A 133 8.50 -6.78 10.40
C GLU A 133 8.43 -5.66 11.43
N LEU A 134 8.07 -4.44 11.02
CA LEU A 134 7.88 -3.30 11.92
C LEU A 134 6.80 -3.60 12.96
N ARG A 135 5.67 -4.18 12.55
CA ARG A 135 4.58 -4.57 13.46
C ARG A 135 5.03 -5.60 14.49
N ARG A 136 5.76 -6.63 14.06
CA ARG A 136 6.31 -7.64 15.00
C ARG A 136 7.27 -7.01 16.02
N ARG A 137 8.12 -6.08 15.59
CA ARG A 137 9.03 -5.36 16.49
C ARG A 137 8.30 -4.45 17.45
N GLU A 138 7.32 -3.69 16.95
CA GLU A 138 6.45 -2.86 17.78
C GLU A 138 5.75 -3.68 18.88
N ALA A 139 5.14 -4.81 18.51
CA ALA A 139 4.49 -5.69 19.46
C ALA A 139 5.47 -6.25 20.51
N ALA A 140 6.67 -6.64 20.09
CA ALA A 140 7.72 -7.10 21.00
C ALA A 140 8.15 -6.01 21.99
N PHE A 141 8.30 -4.76 21.54
CA PHE A 141 8.69 -3.64 22.40
C PHE A 141 7.56 -3.21 23.33
N ARG A 142 6.30 -3.24 22.90
CA ARG A 142 5.13 -3.00 23.76
C ARG A 142 5.05 -4.03 24.91
N LEU A 143 5.40 -5.29 24.64
CA LEU A 143 5.43 -6.31 25.67
C LEU A 143 6.52 -6.06 26.71
N VAL A 144 7.65 -5.44 26.33
CA VAL A 144 8.69 -5.02 27.27
C VAL A 144 8.16 -3.89 28.16
N ASP A 145 7.55 -2.86 27.58
CA ASP A 145 6.99 -1.70 28.26
C ASP A 145 5.79 -2.07 29.17
N ALA A 146 4.83 -2.84 28.67
CA ALA A 146 3.63 -3.25 29.43
C ALA A 146 3.96 -4.09 30.66
N ARG A 147 4.93 -5.00 30.55
CA ARG A 147 5.30 -5.90 31.66
C ARG A 147 6.02 -5.21 32.79
N GLN A 148 6.51 -4.01 32.63
CA GLN A 148 7.15 -3.23 33.65
C GLN A 148 6.22 -2.23 34.33
N ARG A 149 5.15 -1.81 33.64
CA ARG A 149 4.10 -0.96 34.20
C ARG A 149 3.03 -1.73 34.97
N ASP A 150 3.07 -3.06 34.99
CA ASP A 150 2.12 -3.94 35.71
C ASP A 150 2.17 -3.82 37.24
N GLY A 151 2.94 -2.87 37.78
CA GLY A 151 2.67 -2.34 39.12
C GLY A 151 1.51 -1.35 39.17
N HIS A 152 1.11 -0.72 38.06
CA HIS A 152 0.15 0.39 38.15
C HIS A 152 -0.65 0.74 36.90
N LEU A 153 -1.06 -0.13 36.00
CA LEU A 153 -2.15 0.23 35.06
C LEU A 153 -2.54 -0.98 34.20
N ARG A 154 -3.76 -1.45 34.38
CA ARG A 154 -4.45 -2.30 33.40
C ARG A 154 -4.57 -1.51 32.12
N LEU A 155 -3.80 -1.90 31.14
CA LEU A 155 -3.88 -1.34 29.80
C LEU A 155 -5.26 -1.60 29.18
N GLN A 156 -5.87 -0.55 28.70
CA GLN A 156 -6.95 -0.64 27.74
C GLN A 156 -6.42 -1.32 26.47
N GLU A 157 -6.54 -2.65 26.42
CA GLU A 157 -6.59 -3.38 25.16
C GLU A 157 -7.85 -2.91 24.45
N VAL A 158 -7.74 -2.02 23.50
CA VAL A 158 -8.84 -1.92 22.52
C VAL A 158 -8.41 -1.12 21.31
N GLY A 159 -8.73 -1.60 20.19
CA GLY A 159 -9.13 -0.82 19.04
C GLY A 159 -8.35 -1.06 17.77
N PHE A 160 -7.05 -1.28 17.85
CA PHE A 160 -6.28 -1.35 16.62
C PHE A 160 -6.31 -2.75 15.98
N GLU A 161 -6.25 -3.80 16.80
CA GLU A 161 -6.36 -5.18 16.28
C GLU A 161 -7.76 -5.47 15.74
N LYS A 162 -8.82 -5.01 16.43
CA LYS A 162 -10.20 -5.10 15.94
C LYS A 162 -10.45 -4.28 14.68
N ALA A 163 -9.91 -3.07 14.59
CA ALA A 163 -10.08 -2.22 13.41
C ALA A 163 -9.34 -2.79 12.18
N CYS A 164 -8.16 -3.38 12.36
CA CYS A 164 -7.41 -4.01 11.26
C CYS A 164 -8.03 -5.33 10.80
N VAL A 165 -8.55 -6.14 11.72
CA VAL A 165 -9.26 -7.39 11.39
C VAL A 165 -10.61 -7.08 10.77
N GLN A 166 -11.36 -6.12 11.31
CA GLN A 166 -12.65 -5.70 10.78
C GLN A 166 -12.56 -5.06 9.40
N ALA A 167 -11.57 -4.21 9.16
CA ALA A 167 -11.32 -3.66 7.83
C ALA A 167 -10.85 -4.74 6.82
N GLY A 168 -10.16 -5.78 7.29
CA GLY A 168 -9.79 -6.94 6.49
C GLY A 168 -10.97 -7.86 6.16
N GLU A 169 -11.86 -8.07 7.13
CA GLU A 169 -13.06 -8.92 6.98
C GLU A 169 -14.15 -8.24 6.14
N GLU A 170 -14.38 -6.94 6.31
CA GLU A 170 -15.30 -6.17 5.46
C GLU A 170 -14.83 -6.13 4.00
N HIS A 171 -13.53 -6.16 3.76
CA HIS A 171 -12.97 -6.21 2.40
C HIS A 171 -13.07 -7.59 1.75
N LEU A 172 -13.10 -8.68 2.54
CA LEU A 172 -13.37 -10.03 2.05
C LEU A 172 -14.87 -10.26 1.82
N ALA A 173 -15.73 -9.71 2.67
CA ALA A 173 -17.20 -9.86 2.55
C ALA A 173 -17.80 -9.08 1.37
N ALA A 174 -17.15 -8.01 0.91
CA ALA A 174 -17.57 -7.26 -0.27
C ALA A 174 -17.15 -7.91 -1.61
N ARG A 175 -16.53 -9.10 -1.58
CA ARG A 175 -16.06 -9.84 -2.76
C ARG A 175 -16.92 -11.05 -3.11
N PHE A 176 -17.99 -11.30 -2.36
CA PHE A 176 -19.05 -12.28 -2.61
C PHE A 176 -20.41 -11.56 -2.64
#